data_ee77b13bbf42c67b6b65800088449931
#
_entry.id   ee77b13bbf42c67b6b65800088449931
#
_cell.length_a   1.000
_cell.length_b   1.000
_cell.length_c   1.000
_cell.angle_alpha   90.00
_cell.angle_beta   90.00
_cell.angle_gamma   90.00
#
_symmetry.space_group_name_H-M   'P 1'
#
loop_
_entity.id
_entity.type
_entity.pdbx_description
1 polymer ?
#
loop_
_entity_poly.entity_id
_entity_poly.type
_entity_poly.pdbx_seq_one_letter_code
_entity_poly.pdbx_strand_id
1 'polypeptide(L)'
;VLYERYVRDGVHVTYGDVLAAAFHNDGRELYAFRYQVSGEAPSYFDGDGRSMKRQFLRSPLPFEPRVTSRFSYRRMHPILGTARAHLGVDYGAPTGTRVIAVSNGTVVSAASSGGSGNMVRLRHTNGYETYYLHLSRFGKGIRPGARVMQGRVIGYVGSTGLSTGPHLHYELYRNGATVNPLSVKFTTTSQLAGRELAAFRAKLAAYKGLAVGAHQRFAQGA
;
A
#
# COMPACT_ATOMS: atom_id res chain seq x y z
N VAL A 1 5.10 -7.53 20.40
CA VAL A 1 4.68 -8.34 19.24
C VAL A 1 4.52 -9.79 19.72
N LEU A 2 3.39 -10.41 19.41
CA LEU A 2 3.11 -11.83 19.61
C LEU A 2 3.23 -12.56 18.27
N TYR A 3 3.99 -13.64 18.23
CA TYR A 3 4.23 -14.42 17.01
C TYR A 3 4.31 -15.92 17.31
N GLU A 4 4.13 -16.74 16.30
CA GLU A 4 4.34 -18.19 16.38
C GLU A 4 5.84 -18.49 16.43
N ARG A 5 6.21 -19.48 17.25
CA ARG A 5 7.57 -20.01 17.33
C ARG A 5 7.55 -21.51 17.09
N TYR A 6 8.24 -21.93 16.06
CA TYR A 6 8.39 -23.37 15.78
C TYR A 6 9.62 -23.91 16.48
N VAL A 7 9.41 -25.00 17.23
CA VAL A 7 10.43 -25.68 18.03
C VAL A 7 10.45 -27.13 17.61
N ARG A 8 11.65 -27.70 17.41
CA ARG A 8 11.87 -29.15 17.17
C ARG A 8 12.83 -29.67 18.23
N ASP A 9 12.43 -30.73 18.95
CA ASP A 9 13.22 -31.33 20.03
C ASP A 9 13.72 -30.32 21.09
N GLY A 10 12.85 -29.33 21.41
CA GLY A 10 13.18 -28.26 22.36
C GLY A 10 14.01 -27.11 21.77
N VAL A 11 14.52 -27.24 20.53
CA VAL A 11 15.36 -26.24 19.87
C VAL A 11 14.53 -25.36 18.96
N HIS A 12 14.74 -24.03 19.04
CA HIS A 12 14.10 -23.06 18.13
C HIS A 12 14.57 -23.30 16.68
N VAL A 13 13.62 -23.47 15.78
CA VAL A 13 13.88 -23.68 14.34
C VAL A 13 13.63 -22.40 13.55
N THR A 14 12.44 -21.80 13.71
CA THR A 14 12.05 -20.58 12.99
C THR A 14 10.87 -19.88 13.68
N TYR A 15 10.63 -18.64 13.26
CA TYR A 15 9.43 -17.90 13.62
C TYR A 15 8.36 -18.10 12.55
N GLY A 16 7.11 -18.17 12.99
CA GLY A 16 5.95 -18.22 12.12
C GLY A 16 5.30 -16.84 11.95
N ASP A 17 3.99 -16.86 11.80
CA ASP A 17 3.20 -15.65 11.58
C ASP A 17 3.17 -14.75 12.82
N VAL A 18 3.14 -13.43 12.60
CA VAL A 18 2.80 -12.47 13.64
C VAL A 18 1.31 -12.59 13.94
N LEU A 19 0.96 -12.96 15.17
CA LEU A 19 -0.43 -13.15 15.60
C LEU A 19 -1.07 -11.84 16.07
N ALA A 20 -0.30 -11.04 16.79
CA ALA A 20 -0.72 -9.73 17.27
C ALA A 20 0.47 -8.79 17.41
N ALA A 21 0.24 -7.51 17.18
CA ALA A 21 1.22 -6.45 17.43
C ALA A 21 0.54 -5.27 18.10
N ALA A 22 1.24 -4.63 19.04
CA ALA A 22 0.92 -3.34 19.59
C ALA A 22 2.00 -2.36 19.18
N PHE A 23 1.60 -1.17 18.79
CA PHE A 23 2.49 -0.08 18.42
C PHE A 23 2.05 1.19 19.14
N HIS A 24 2.97 1.79 19.88
CA HIS A 24 2.74 3.04 20.58
C HIS A 24 3.31 4.19 19.75
N ASN A 25 2.47 5.16 19.39
CA ASN A 25 2.87 6.30 18.61
C ASN A 25 2.13 7.56 19.05
N ASP A 26 2.86 8.59 19.47
CA ASP A 26 2.30 9.89 19.83
C ASP A 26 1.12 9.79 20.82
N GLY A 27 1.31 9.03 21.92
CA GLY A 27 0.32 8.82 22.96
C GLY A 27 -0.87 7.92 22.58
N ARG A 28 -0.85 7.33 21.36
CA ARG A 28 -1.89 6.42 20.88
C ARG A 28 -1.36 4.99 20.77
N GLU A 29 -2.14 4.06 21.27
CA GLU A 29 -1.89 2.64 21.06
C GLU A 29 -2.63 2.13 19.83
N LEU A 30 -1.90 1.53 18.91
CA LEU A 30 -2.42 0.91 17.71
C LEU A 30 -2.20 -0.61 17.84
N TYR A 31 -3.25 -1.36 17.61
CA TYR A 31 -3.23 -2.81 17.68
C TYR A 31 -3.51 -3.42 16.33
N ALA A 32 -2.83 -4.51 16.02
CA ALA A 32 -3.07 -5.35 14.86
C ALA A 32 -3.21 -6.80 15.30
N PHE A 33 -4.30 -7.47 14.90
CA PHE A 33 -4.58 -8.85 15.23
C PHE A 33 -4.79 -9.66 13.96
N ARG A 34 -4.07 -10.77 13.82
CA ARG A 34 -4.22 -11.69 12.70
C ARG A 34 -5.49 -12.51 12.86
N TYR A 35 -6.35 -12.43 11.86
CA TYR A 35 -7.60 -13.18 11.80
C TYR A 35 -7.87 -13.66 10.37
N GLN A 36 -8.45 -14.84 10.26
CA GLN A 36 -8.86 -15.43 8.99
C GLN A 36 -10.38 -15.50 8.95
N VAL A 37 -10.98 -14.73 8.06
CA VAL A 37 -12.40 -14.85 7.71
C VAL A 37 -12.59 -16.17 6.94
N SER A 38 -13.72 -16.83 7.18
CA SER A 38 -14.01 -18.10 6.51
C SER A 38 -13.94 -17.95 4.97
N GLY A 39 -13.15 -18.80 4.34
CA GLY A 39 -12.93 -18.78 2.88
C GLY A 39 -11.94 -17.73 2.34
N GLU A 40 -11.34 -16.90 3.23
CA GLU A 40 -10.36 -15.88 2.83
C GLU A 40 -8.95 -16.19 3.35
N ALA A 41 -7.96 -15.55 2.76
CA ALA A 41 -6.61 -15.56 3.30
C ALA A 41 -6.54 -14.75 4.62
N PRO A 42 -5.68 -15.15 5.59
CA PRO A 42 -5.49 -14.41 6.81
C PRO A 42 -5.14 -12.94 6.57
N SER A 43 -5.68 -12.05 7.39
CA SER A 43 -5.44 -10.61 7.32
C SER A 43 -5.34 -10.01 8.72
N TYR A 44 -4.97 -8.72 8.83
CA TYR A 44 -4.87 -8.04 10.10
C TYR A 44 -6.04 -7.07 10.30
N PHE A 45 -6.55 -7.05 11.53
CA PHE A 45 -7.67 -6.20 11.94
C PHE A 45 -7.29 -5.43 13.21
N ASP A 46 -7.86 -4.23 13.39
CA ASP A 46 -7.78 -3.51 14.65
C ASP A 46 -8.69 -4.13 15.73
N GLY A 47 -8.66 -3.59 16.95
CA GLY A 47 -9.47 -4.09 18.07
C GLY A 47 -10.98 -4.03 17.84
N ASP A 48 -11.46 -3.22 16.91
CA ASP A 48 -12.86 -3.08 16.53
C ASP A 48 -13.25 -3.98 15.36
N GLY A 49 -12.32 -4.78 14.85
CA GLY A 49 -12.54 -5.65 13.69
C GLY A 49 -12.51 -4.91 12.34
N ARG A 50 -11.94 -3.68 12.29
CA ARG A 50 -11.71 -3.00 11.02
C ARG A 50 -10.43 -3.54 10.39
N SER A 51 -10.50 -3.89 9.10
CA SER A 51 -9.32 -4.34 8.36
C SER A 51 -8.23 -3.28 8.37
N MET A 52 -7.01 -3.67 8.69
CA MET A 52 -5.83 -2.80 8.56
C MET A 52 -5.36 -2.68 7.11
N LYS A 53 -5.87 -3.53 6.22
CA LYS A 53 -5.59 -3.44 4.79
C LYS A 53 -6.33 -2.22 4.23
N ARG A 54 -5.59 -1.26 3.75
CA ARG A 54 -6.15 -0.10 3.04
C ARG A 54 -6.49 -0.50 1.61
N GLN A 55 -7.58 0.05 1.09
CA GLN A 55 -7.93 -0.14 -0.32
C GLN A 55 -6.81 0.37 -1.23
N PHE A 56 -6.18 1.49 -0.85
CA PHE A 56 -5.03 2.07 -1.55
C PHE A 56 -3.92 2.44 -0.56
N LEU A 57 -2.67 2.23 -0.95
CA LEU A 57 -1.52 2.78 -0.26
C LEU A 57 -1.49 4.31 -0.42
N ARG A 58 -0.91 5.00 0.55
CA ARG A 58 -0.78 6.47 0.50
C ARG A 58 0.19 6.94 -0.57
N SER A 59 1.18 6.13 -0.87
CA SER A 59 2.26 6.43 -1.81
C SER A 59 2.49 5.26 -2.75
N PRO A 60 2.77 5.52 -4.03
CA PRO A 60 3.24 4.53 -4.99
C PRO A 60 4.73 4.19 -4.84
N LEU A 61 5.41 4.78 -3.85
CA LEU A 61 6.81 4.48 -3.49
C LEU A 61 6.85 3.79 -2.12
N PRO A 62 7.85 2.93 -1.83
CA PRO A 62 7.92 2.15 -0.59
C PRO A 62 8.35 2.97 0.65
N PHE A 63 8.26 4.29 0.57
CA PHE A 63 8.53 5.25 1.64
C PHE A 63 7.63 6.48 1.48
N GLU A 64 7.66 7.42 2.41
CA GLU A 64 6.98 8.73 2.31
C GLU A 64 7.78 9.67 1.39
N PRO A 65 7.37 9.89 0.13
CA PRO A 65 8.14 10.67 -0.81
C PRO A 65 7.87 12.17 -0.67
N ARG A 66 8.88 12.97 -1.03
CA ARG A 66 8.70 14.41 -1.20
C ARG A 66 7.82 14.68 -2.42
N VAL A 67 6.72 15.42 -2.23
CA VAL A 67 5.91 15.97 -3.32
C VAL A 67 6.65 17.14 -3.94
N THR A 68 7.04 17.02 -5.20
CA THR A 68 7.76 18.06 -5.95
C THR A 68 6.80 18.92 -6.77
N SER A 69 5.66 18.37 -7.22
CA SER A 69 4.59 19.12 -7.86
C SER A 69 3.22 18.53 -7.50
N ARG A 70 2.28 19.39 -7.17
CA ARG A 70 0.93 19.02 -6.77
C ARG A 70 -0.02 18.96 -7.97
N PHE A 71 -1.11 18.24 -7.80
CA PHE A 71 -2.26 18.25 -8.71
C PHE A 71 -2.81 19.68 -8.88
N SER A 72 -3.07 20.09 -10.14
CA SER A 72 -3.66 21.37 -10.46
C SER A 72 -4.33 21.33 -11.83
N TYR A 73 -5.53 21.87 -11.95
CA TYR A 73 -6.16 22.04 -13.25
C TYR A 73 -5.54 23.18 -14.08
N ARG A 74 -4.74 24.07 -13.45
CA ARG A 74 -4.16 25.23 -14.11
C ARG A 74 -2.82 25.60 -13.47
N ARG A 75 -1.71 25.24 -14.13
CA ARG A 75 -0.36 25.65 -13.73
C ARG A 75 0.48 25.96 -14.97
N MET A 76 1.52 26.79 -14.79
CA MET A 76 2.54 26.98 -15.83
C MET A 76 3.33 25.67 -16.01
N HIS A 77 3.37 25.16 -17.27
CA HIS A 77 4.13 23.95 -17.58
C HIS A 77 5.62 24.30 -17.63
N PRO A 78 6.49 23.58 -16.87
CA PRO A 78 7.90 23.99 -16.71
C PRO A 78 8.72 23.95 -18.00
N ILE A 79 8.34 23.10 -18.97
CA ILE A 79 9.03 22.99 -20.27
C ILE A 79 8.37 23.84 -21.32
N LEU A 80 7.04 23.84 -21.40
CA LEU A 80 6.28 24.48 -22.49
C LEU A 80 5.98 25.96 -22.25
N GLY A 81 6.16 26.47 -21.02
CA GLY A 81 5.88 27.85 -20.67
C GLY A 81 4.39 28.28 -20.79
N THR A 82 3.48 27.35 -21.01
CA THR A 82 2.04 27.59 -21.18
C THR A 82 1.25 27.08 -19.98
N ALA A 83 0.07 27.67 -19.73
CA ALA A 83 -0.83 27.17 -18.70
C ALA A 83 -1.40 25.82 -19.11
N ARG A 84 -1.07 24.78 -18.36
CA ARG A 84 -1.53 23.41 -18.60
C ARG A 84 -1.95 22.72 -17.31
N ALA A 85 -2.95 21.86 -17.38
CA ALA A 85 -3.35 21.04 -16.27
C ALA A 85 -2.23 20.04 -15.89
N HIS A 86 -2.03 19.85 -14.60
CA HIS A 86 -1.21 18.80 -14.02
C HIS A 86 -2.12 17.81 -13.28
N LEU A 87 -2.57 16.77 -14.00
CA LEU A 87 -3.63 15.87 -13.57
C LEU A 87 -3.12 14.75 -12.64
N GLY A 88 -1.95 14.93 -12.07
CA GLY A 88 -1.31 14.01 -11.15
C GLY A 88 -0.51 14.71 -10.04
N VAL A 89 0.31 13.94 -9.38
CA VAL A 89 1.28 14.37 -8.37
C VAL A 89 2.65 13.88 -8.77
N ASP A 90 3.64 14.77 -8.73
CA ASP A 90 5.03 14.40 -8.95
C ASP A 90 5.71 14.11 -7.62
N TYR A 91 6.28 12.92 -7.51
CA TYR A 91 7.07 12.48 -6.37
C TYR A 91 8.56 12.44 -6.75
N GLY A 92 9.36 13.29 -6.11
CA GLY A 92 10.82 13.30 -6.30
C GLY A 92 11.44 12.03 -5.73
N ALA A 93 12.15 11.29 -6.59
CA ALA A 93 12.90 10.11 -6.20
C ALA A 93 14.00 9.81 -7.22
N PRO A 94 15.14 9.23 -6.81
CA PRO A 94 16.23 8.85 -7.71
C PRO A 94 15.77 7.84 -8.76
N THR A 95 16.38 7.91 -9.95
CA THR A 95 16.20 6.89 -10.99
C THR A 95 16.50 5.49 -10.44
N GLY A 96 15.65 4.52 -10.76
CA GLY A 96 15.77 3.15 -10.27
C GLY A 96 15.06 2.87 -8.95
N THR A 97 14.50 3.88 -8.27
CA THR A 97 13.62 3.68 -7.12
C THR A 97 12.42 2.82 -7.51
N ARG A 98 12.08 1.82 -6.69
CA ARG A 98 10.96 0.92 -6.96
C ARG A 98 9.63 1.70 -6.96
N VAL A 99 8.80 1.45 -7.97
CA VAL A 99 7.42 1.91 -8.04
C VAL A 99 6.51 0.73 -7.79
N ILE A 100 5.57 0.86 -6.85
CA ILE A 100 4.69 -0.21 -6.40
C ILE A 100 3.24 0.07 -6.76
N ALA A 101 2.48 -1.00 -7.00
CA ALA A 101 1.04 -0.91 -7.19
C ALA A 101 0.38 -0.45 -5.88
N VAL A 102 -0.35 0.66 -5.92
CA VAL A 102 -1.03 1.22 -4.72
C VAL A 102 -2.22 0.38 -4.26
N SER A 103 -2.75 -0.48 -5.13
CA SER A 103 -3.88 -1.38 -4.84
C SER A 103 -3.79 -2.63 -5.72
N ASN A 104 -4.55 -3.66 -5.37
CA ASN A 104 -4.75 -4.81 -6.26
C ASN A 104 -5.37 -4.34 -7.58
N GLY A 105 -4.96 -4.91 -8.70
CA GLY A 105 -5.50 -4.51 -10.00
C GLY A 105 -5.03 -5.37 -11.16
N THR A 106 -5.43 -4.97 -12.35
CA THR A 106 -5.00 -5.57 -13.61
C THR A 106 -4.29 -4.52 -14.45
N VAL A 107 -3.16 -4.89 -15.04
CA VAL A 107 -2.40 -4.03 -15.95
C VAL A 107 -3.22 -3.82 -17.22
N VAL A 108 -3.58 -2.58 -17.51
CA VAL A 108 -4.26 -2.19 -18.76
C VAL A 108 -3.23 -1.91 -19.84
N SER A 109 -2.14 -1.22 -19.48
CA SER A 109 -1.04 -0.87 -20.39
C SER A 109 0.29 -0.87 -19.64
N ALA A 110 1.34 -1.27 -20.32
CA ALA A 110 2.74 -1.11 -19.92
C ALA A 110 3.54 -0.87 -21.20
N ALA A 111 3.67 0.39 -21.58
CA ALA A 111 4.25 0.80 -22.85
C ALA A 111 4.85 2.20 -22.77
N SER A 112 5.71 2.56 -23.74
CA SER A 112 6.13 3.95 -23.95
C SER A 112 5.02 4.73 -24.67
N SER A 113 4.70 5.92 -24.18
CA SER A 113 3.57 6.74 -24.67
C SER A 113 3.95 8.22 -24.72
N GLY A 114 4.57 8.64 -25.81
CA GLY A 114 4.86 10.06 -26.09
C GLY A 114 5.45 10.83 -24.91
N GLY A 115 4.81 11.92 -24.53
CA GLY A 115 5.22 12.76 -23.41
C GLY A 115 5.18 12.07 -22.03
N SER A 116 4.39 11.01 -21.87
CA SER A 116 4.33 10.22 -20.63
C SER A 116 5.56 9.32 -20.41
N GLY A 117 6.36 9.12 -21.47
CA GLY A 117 7.48 8.19 -21.42
C GLY A 117 7.02 6.75 -21.19
N ASN A 118 7.82 5.95 -20.51
CA ASN A 118 7.39 4.61 -20.10
C ASN A 118 6.32 4.71 -19.02
N MET A 119 5.15 4.14 -19.28
CA MET A 119 3.98 4.27 -18.44
C MET A 119 3.35 2.90 -18.12
N VAL A 120 2.93 2.72 -16.89
CA VAL A 120 2.05 1.62 -16.48
C VAL A 120 0.70 2.21 -16.09
N ARG A 121 -0.38 1.58 -16.60
CA ARG A 121 -1.76 1.87 -16.23
C ARG A 121 -2.37 0.64 -15.59
N LEU A 122 -2.93 0.80 -14.41
CA LEU A 122 -3.65 -0.24 -13.68
C LEU A 122 -5.13 0.11 -13.57
N ARG A 123 -5.98 -0.91 -13.74
CA ARG A 123 -7.40 -0.85 -13.41
C ARG A 123 -7.62 -1.57 -12.09
N HIS A 124 -8.34 -0.92 -11.19
CA HIS A 124 -8.72 -1.42 -9.88
C HIS A 124 -10.23 -1.66 -9.77
N THR A 125 -10.69 -2.14 -8.63
CA THR A 125 -12.12 -2.22 -8.33
C THR A 125 -12.75 -0.84 -8.14
N ASN A 126 -14.09 -0.77 -8.18
CA ASN A 126 -14.88 0.44 -7.90
C ASN A 126 -14.56 1.63 -8.84
N GLY A 127 -14.23 1.33 -10.11
CA GLY A 127 -14.00 2.33 -11.15
C GLY A 127 -12.71 3.14 -10.99
N TYR A 128 -11.78 2.70 -10.15
CA TYR A 128 -10.48 3.37 -10.01
C TYR A 128 -9.48 2.89 -11.06
N GLU A 129 -8.66 3.84 -11.54
CA GLU A 129 -7.48 3.57 -12.35
C GLU A 129 -6.30 4.41 -11.86
N THR A 130 -5.10 3.86 -11.97
CA THR A 130 -3.86 4.56 -11.61
C THR A 130 -2.85 4.51 -12.74
N TYR A 131 -2.13 5.59 -12.90
CA TYR A 131 -1.13 5.76 -13.95
C TYR A 131 0.20 6.11 -13.28
N TYR A 132 1.27 5.51 -13.78
CA TYR A 132 2.64 5.64 -13.28
C TYR A 132 3.54 5.95 -14.46
N LEU A 133 4.00 7.20 -14.57
CA LEU A 133 4.67 7.74 -15.74
C LEU A 133 6.15 8.00 -15.49
N HIS A 134 6.86 8.30 -16.57
CA HIS A 134 8.29 8.62 -16.63
C HIS A 134 9.20 7.52 -16.10
N LEU A 135 8.73 6.25 -16.15
CA LEU A 135 9.48 5.11 -15.64
C LEU A 135 10.77 4.86 -16.45
N SER A 136 11.84 4.44 -15.78
CA SER A 136 13.07 3.99 -16.47
C SER A 136 12.88 2.61 -17.11
N ARG A 137 12.12 1.72 -16.44
CA ARG A 137 11.80 0.37 -16.93
C ARG A 137 10.59 -0.18 -16.22
N PHE A 138 9.97 -1.20 -16.81
CA PHE A 138 8.85 -1.93 -16.20
C PHE A 138 9.34 -2.98 -15.20
N GLY A 139 8.47 -3.36 -14.27
CA GLY A 139 8.70 -4.47 -13.35
C GLY A 139 8.65 -5.83 -14.06
N LYS A 140 9.27 -6.85 -13.47
CA LYS A 140 9.25 -8.21 -14.02
C LYS A 140 7.81 -8.74 -14.13
N GLY A 141 7.43 -9.17 -15.34
CA GLY A 141 6.11 -9.75 -15.63
C GLY A 141 4.97 -8.72 -15.71
N ILE A 142 5.26 -7.41 -15.76
CA ILE A 142 4.28 -6.36 -15.97
C ILE A 142 3.99 -6.22 -17.46
N ARG A 143 2.79 -6.67 -17.86
CA ARG A 143 2.29 -6.67 -19.24
C ARG A 143 0.75 -6.55 -19.22
N PRO A 144 0.13 -6.08 -20.28
CA PRO A 144 -1.33 -6.03 -20.38
C PRO A 144 -1.99 -7.35 -19.97
N GLY A 145 -3.05 -7.29 -19.20
CA GLY A 145 -3.77 -8.44 -18.65
C GLY A 145 -3.17 -9.06 -17.37
N ALA A 146 -1.93 -8.72 -16.99
CA ALA A 146 -1.33 -9.25 -15.76
C ALA A 146 -2.06 -8.73 -14.53
N ARG A 147 -2.36 -9.63 -13.57
CA ARG A 147 -2.87 -9.26 -12.25
C ARG A 147 -1.72 -8.86 -11.34
N VAL A 148 -1.88 -7.79 -10.60
CA VAL A 148 -0.94 -7.28 -9.62
C VAL A 148 -1.59 -7.16 -8.26
N MET A 149 -0.85 -7.54 -7.23
CA MET A 149 -1.25 -7.31 -5.84
C MET A 149 -0.71 -5.95 -5.37
N GLN A 150 -1.38 -5.34 -4.41
CA GLN A 150 -0.91 -4.16 -3.69
C GLN A 150 0.51 -4.38 -3.17
N GLY A 151 1.40 -3.40 -3.38
CA GLY A 151 2.81 -3.47 -3.00
C GLY A 151 3.73 -4.17 -4.01
N ARG A 152 3.18 -4.82 -5.06
CA ARG A 152 4.01 -5.42 -6.11
C ARG A 152 4.79 -4.33 -6.87
N VAL A 153 6.08 -4.57 -7.12
CA VAL A 153 6.89 -3.69 -7.96
C VAL A 153 6.39 -3.77 -9.40
N ILE A 154 5.95 -2.63 -9.94
CA ILE A 154 5.40 -2.49 -11.30
C ILE A 154 6.32 -1.77 -12.25
N GLY A 155 7.31 -1.05 -11.73
CA GLY A 155 8.30 -0.30 -12.50
C GLY A 155 9.34 0.35 -11.60
N TYR A 156 10.11 1.22 -12.20
CA TYR A 156 11.18 1.94 -11.51
C TYR A 156 11.18 3.39 -11.98
N VAL A 157 11.38 4.32 -11.05
CA VAL A 157 11.48 5.76 -11.33
C VAL A 157 12.51 6.02 -12.43
N GLY A 158 12.20 6.96 -13.28
CA GLY A 158 13.07 7.41 -14.36
C GLY A 158 12.86 8.88 -14.70
N SER A 159 13.14 9.24 -15.92
CA SER A 159 12.94 10.57 -16.50
C SER A 159 12.64 10.46 -18.01
N THR A 160 11.88 9.43 -18.40
CA THR A 160 11.52 9.21 -19.81
C THR A 160 10.34 10.11 -20.23
N GLY A 161 10.25 10.45 -21.51
CA GLY A 161 9.23 11.36 -22.04
C GLY A 161 9.49 12.83 -21.70
N LEU A 162 8.43 13.63 -21.50
CA LEU A 162 8.51 15.06 -21.14
C LEU A 162 8.75 15.22 -19.64
N SER A 163 10.01 15.05 -19.24
CA SER A 163 10.47 15.14 -17.86
C SER A 163 11.70 16.04 -17.75
N THR A 164 11.78 16.86 -16.72
CA THR A 164 12.93 17.74 -16.44
C THR A 164 13.98 17.09 -15.54
N GLY A 165 13.69 15.91 -14.99
CA GLY A 165 14.59 15.18 -14.11
C GLY A 165 13.90 13.98 -13.45
N PRO A 166 14.64 13.15 -12.70
CA PRO A 166 14.10 11.93 -12.10
C PRO A 166 12.95 12.21 -11.12
N HIS A 167 11.77 11.67 -11.44
CA HIS A 167 10.57 11.70 -10.59
C HIS A 167 9.57 10.63 -11.03
N LEU A 168 8.61 10.35 -10.20
CA LEU A 168 7.42 9.59 -10.56
C LEU A 168 6.25 10.58 -10.72
N HIS A 169 5.66 10.64 -11.90
CA HIS A 169 4.35 11.26 -12.08
C HIS A 169 3.27 10.21 -11.85
N TYR A 170 2.36 10.49 -10.90
CA TYR A 170 1.31 9.57 -10.48
C TYR A 170 -0.06 10.21 -10.62
N GLU A 171 -0.95 9.55 -11.37
CA GLU A 171 -2.32 9.99 -11.56
C GLU A 171 -3.32 8.97 -10.98
N LEU A 172 -4.44 9.48 -10.50
CA LEU A 172 -5.57 8.72 -10.02
C LEU A 172 -6.82 9.14 -10.77
N TYR A 173 -7.57 8.15 -11.24
CA TYR A 173 -8.86 8.33 -11.88
C TYR A 173 -9.94 7.58 -11.12
N ARG A 174 -11.16 8.10 -11.13
CA ARG A 174 -12.35 7.41 -10.68
C ARG A 174 -13.46 7.60 -11.70
N ASN A 175 -13.99 6.50 -12.25
CA ASN A 175 -15.01 6.49 -13.29
C ASN A 175 -14.65 7.40 -14.50
N GLY A 176 -13.39 7.36 -14.93
CA GLY A 176 -12.87 8.15 -16.05
C GLY A 176 -12.51 9.60 -15.73
N ALA A 177 -12.87 10.13 -14.57
CA ALA A 177 -12.50 11.48 -14.14
C ALA A 177 -11.22 11.49 -13.31
N THR A 178 -10.35 12.48 -13.52
CA THR A 178 -9.15 12.69 -12.71
C THR A 178 -9.51 13.11 -11.29
N VAL A 179 -8.79 12.58 -10.31
CA VAL A 179 -8.95 12.88 -8.89
C VAL A 179 -7.60 13.26 -8.31
N ASN A 180 -7.54 14.29 -7.47
CA ASN A 180 -6.30 14.63 -6.78
C ASN A 180 -5.90 13.51 -5.81
N PRO A 181 -4.78 12.79 -6.05
CA PRO A 181 -4.36 11.66 -5.22
C PRO A 181 -4.15 12.01 -3.75
N LEU A 182 -3.78 13.26 -3.45
CA LEU A 182 -3.50 13.73 -2.09
C LEU A 182 -4.76 14.04 -1.28
N SER A 183 -5.92 14.23 -1.94
CA SER A 183 -7.18 14.59 -1.27
C SER A 183 -8.10 13.40 -1.02
N VAL A 184 -7.86 12.26 -1.68
CA VAL A 184 -8.72 11.08 -1.54
C VAL A 184 -8.45 10.37 -0.22
N LYS A 185 -9.48 10.28 0.61
CA LYS A 185 -9.46 9.46 1.82
C LYS A 185 -9.91 8.05 1.45
N PHE A 186 -8.97 7.13 1.34
CA PHE A 186 -9.28 5.73 1.16
C PHE A 186 -9.65 5.10 2.51
N THR A 187 -10.80 4.45 2.53
CA THR A 187 -11.28 3.69 3.68
C THR A 187 -10.56 2.33 3.77
N THR A 188 -10.68 1.68 4.90
CA THR A 188 -10.28 0.27 5.08
C THR A 188 -11.12 -0.62 4.16
N THR A 189 -10.58 -1.78 3.77
CA THR A 189 -11.24 -2.67 2.80
C THR A 189 -12.51 -3.30 3.31
N SER A 190 -12.60 -3.56 4.62
CA SER A 190 -13.74 -4.22 5.26
C SER A 190 -13.75 -4.03 6.78
N GLN A 191 -14.90 -4.29 7.38
CA GLN A 191 -15.08 -4.43 8.83
C GLN A 191 -15.80 -5.75 9.08
N LEU A 192 -15.34 -6.50 10.08
CA LEU A 192 -15.98 -7.72 10.52
C LEU A 192 -17.36 -7.39 11.14
N ALA A 193 -18.34 -8.23 10.86
CA ALA A 193 -19.70 -8.05 11.37
C ALA A 193 -20.29 -9.40 11.83
N GLY A 194 -21.38 -9.35 12.58
CA GLY A 194 -22.15 -10.53 12.98
C GLY A 194 -21.29 -11.63 13.61
N ARG A 195 -21.42 -12.85 13.10
CA ARG A 195 -20.73 -14.06 13.62
C ARG A 195 -19.20 -13.94 13.52
N GLU A 196 -18.68 -13.37 12.44
CA GLU A 196 -17.22 -13.20 12.26
C GLU A 196 -16.64 -12.22 13.29
N LEU A 197 -17.34 -11.12 13.61
CA LEU A 197 -16.91 -10.18 14.65
C LEU A 197 -16.92 -10.84 16.04
N ALA A 198 -17.92 -11.67 16.34
CA ALA A 198 -18.00 -12.39 17.61
C ALA A 198 -16.84 -13.40 17.76
N ALA A 199 -16.56 -14.18 16.71
CA ALA A 199 -15.44 -15.13 16.69
C ALA A 199 -14.09 -14.41 16.80
N PHE A 200 -13.92 -13.29 16.10
CA PHE A 200 -12.74 -12.45 16.21
C PHE A 200 -12.52 -11.94 17.62
N ARG A 201 -13.56 -11.43 18.29
CA ARG A 201 -13.48 -10.92 19.68
C ARG A 201 -13.10 -12.01 20.68
N ALA A 202 -13.59 -13.22 20.52
CA ALA A 202 -13.18 -14.37 21.34
C ALA A 202 -11.67 -14.67 21.17
N LYS A 203 -11.17 -14.68 19.92
CA LYS A 203 -9.74 -14.86 19.64
C LYS A 203 -8.87 -13.71 20.17
N LEU A 204 -9.36 -12.48 20.11
CA LEU A 204 -8.70 -11.29 20.64
C LEU A 204 -8.53 -11.37 22.16
N ALA A 205 -9.54 -11.87 22.89
CA ALA A 205 -9.45 -12.09 24.33
C ALA A 205 -8.32 -13.10 24.68
N ALA A 206 -8.19 -14.18 23.91
CA ALA A 206 -7.10 -15.15 24.05
C ALA A 206 -5.72 -14.51 23.81
N TYR A 207 -5.56 -13.67 22.80
CA TYR A 207 -4.29 -12.97 22.52
C TYR A 207 -3.91 -11.98 23.63
N LYS A 208 -4.88 -11.25 24.19
CA LYS A 208 -4.66 -10.36 25.34
C LYS A 208 -4.21 -11.15 26.56
N GLY A 209 -4.81 -12.30 26.85
CA GLY A 209 -4.41 -13.19 27.94
C GLY A 209 -2.96 -13.70 27.79
N LEU A 210 -2.58 -14.10 26.58
CA LEU A 210 -1.21 -14.53 26.30
C LEU A 210 -0.18 -13.39 26.45
N ALA A 211 -0.51 -12.17 26.03
CA ALA A 211 0.36 -11.02 26.16
C ALA A 211 0.58 -10.62 27.62
N VAL A 212 -0.45 -10.63 28.45
CA VAL A 212 -0.37 -10.37 29.90
C VAL A 212 0.46 -11.45 30.61
N GLY A 213 0.21 -12.72 30.32
CA GLY A 213 0.97 -13.83 30.91
C GLY A 213 2.45 -13.87 30.50
N ALA A 214 2.78 -13.36 29.32
CA ALA A 214 4.19 -13.19 28.90
C ALA A 214 4.86 -12.04 29.69
N HIS A 215 4.19 -10.92 29.88
CA HIS A 215 4.72 -9.76 30.62
C HIS A 215 5.01 -10.12 32.08
N GLN A 216 4.11 -10.88 32.73
CA GLN A 216 4.29 -11.33 34.12
C GLN A 216 5.49 -12.30 34.27
N ARG A 217 5.77 -13.14 33.28
CA ARG A 217 6.95 -14.05 33.31
C ARG A 217 8.28 -13.32 33.14
N PHE A 218 8.32 -12.23 32.38
CA PHE A 218 9.52 -11.39 32.26
C PHE A 218 9.77 -10.55 33.50
N ALA A 219 8.75 -10.12 34.21
CA ALA A 219 8.87 -9.34 35.46
C ALA A 219 9.29 -10.19 36.68
N GLN A 220 9.10 -11.49 36.61
CA GLN A 220 9.48 -12.42 37.71
C GLN A 220 10.86 -13.13 37.51
N GLY A 221 11.49 -12.90 36.38
CA GLY A 221 12.81 -13.51 36.01
C GLY A 221 13.97 -12.52 35.90
N ALA A 222 13.83 -11.30 36.48
CA ALA A 222 14.91 -10.31 36.58
C ALA A 222 15.39 -10.13 38.00
#